data_a4123912ffb1adc8e9102138a91ba3d9
#
_entry.id   a4123912ffb1adc8e9102138a91ba3d9
#
_cell.length_a   1.000
_cell.length_b   1.000
_cell.length_c   1.000
_cell.angle_alpha   90.00
_cell.angle_beta   90.00
_cell.angle_gamma   90.00
#
_symmetry.space_group_name_H-M   'P 1'
#
loop_
_entity.id
_entity.type
_entity.pdbx_description
1 polymer ?
#
loop_
_entity_poly.entity_id
_entity_poly.type
_entity_poly.pdbx_seq_one_letter_code
_entity_poly.pdbx_strand_id
1 'polypeptide(L)'
;MRVTLIANPFASSVSEDRVRAVERELGEVAETTTLLTERAGHATELAAAAEGDALVVLSGDGGFNEVLNGAPAGMPLGFLPGGGTSVLSRALGLPRDPAAAARQVAEALEHGRRRTISVGRVNGRRFSFSAGLGLDAELVRRVDELGRREDGKRPGDIAFVRSALRLVAEHHGRFEPELEVRGLGRAAFALVANTDPYTYAGAIPIHVAPNARFELGLDLFAPERVRAATLPRLLRHIVTGSHPGGPPGVVHAHDADRIEIACDRPLPLQADGEDLGDVEHAVFEAERGAIDVLV
;
A
#
# COMPACT_ATOMS: atom_id res chain seq x y z
N MET A 1 27.62 3.62 11.68
CA MET A 1 26.67 3.55 10.56
C MET A 1 26.04 4.93 10.36
N ARG A 2 25.66 5.26 9.13
CA ARG A 2 24.96 6.51 8.80
C ARG A 2 23.54 6.16 8.30
N VAL A 3 22.53 6.85 8.83
CA VAL A 3 21.13 6.66 8.47
C VAL A 3 20.56 7.98 7.96
N THR A 4 19.88 7.95 6.82
CA THR A 4 19.05 9.06 6.37
C THR A 4 17.63 8.81 6.85
N LEU A 5 17.05 9.72 7.65
CA LEU A 5 15.65 9.73 8.06
C LEU A 5 14.88 10.74 7.20
N ILE A 6 13.91 10.27 6.40
CA ILE A 6 12.95 11.14 5.71
C ILE A 6 11.68 11.20 6.53
N ALA A 7 11.29 12.37 7.01
CA ALA A 7 10.07 12.57 7.77
C ALA A 7 9.09 13.47 7.02
N ASN A 8 7.81 13.05 6.98
CA ASN A 8 6.74 13.82 6.37
C ASN A 8 5.93 14.55 7.45
N PRO A 9 6.14 15.86 7.66
CA PRO A 9 5.44 16.62 8.71
C PRO A 9 3.92 16.76 8.44
N PHE A 10 3.46 16.51 7.20
CA PHE A 10 2.05 16.56 6.82
C PHE A 10 1.32 15.23 7.03
N ALA A 11 2.00 14.17 7.42
CA ALA A 11 1.37 12.90 7.73
C ALA A 11 0.58 12.99 9.03
N SER A 12 -0.59 12.32 9.07
CA SER A 12 -1.61 12.55 10.12
C SER A 12 -1.16 12.27 11.54
N SER A 13 -0.13 11.46 11.72
CA SER A 13 0.41 11.07 13.03
C SER A 13 1.86 11.54 13.25
N VAL A 14 2.39 12.42 12.41
CA VAL A 14 3.73 12.99 12.60
C VAL A 14 3.64 14.34 13.30
N SER A 15 4.50 14.55 14.28
CA SER A 15 4.71 15.82 14.97
C SER A 15 6.21 15.98 15.26
N GLU A 16 6.65 17.20 15.56
CA GLU A 16 8.06 17.46 15.91
C GLU A 16 8.52 16.57 17.08
N ASP A 17 7.69 16.38 18.12
CA ASP A 17 8.04 15.52 19.25
C ASP A 17 8.26 14.08 18.85
N ARG A 18 7.44 13.58 17.90
CA ARG A 18 7.59 12.22 17.36
C ARG A 18 8.82 12.10 16.49
N VAL A 19 9.12 13.09 15.68
CA VAL A 19 10.38 13.13 14.90
C VAL A 19 11.58 13.08 15.85
N ARG A 20 11.62 13.95 16.87
CA ARG A 20 12.68 13.94 17.89
C ARG A 20 12.79 12.60 18.64
N ALA A 21 11.66 11.94 18.92
CA ALA A 21 11.68 10.62 19.56
C ALA A 21 12.30 9.56 18.63
N VAL A 22 11.95 9.57 17.34
CA VAL A 22 12.52 8.67 16.33
C VAL A 22 14.01 8.92 16.14
N GLU A 23 14.43 10.20 16.04
CA GLU A 23 15.84 10.59 15.93
C GLU A 23 16.66 10.08 17.11
N ARG A 24 16.13 10.15 18.33
CA ARG A 24 16.81 9.64 19.52
C ARG A 24 17.00 8.13 19.46
N GLU A 25 15.96 7.35 19.12
CA GLU A 25 16.07 5.89 19.04
C GLU A 25 17.06 5.44 17.94
N LEU A 26 17.04 6.07 16.78
CA LEU A 26 18.00 5.78 15.70
C LEU A 26 19.41 6.25 16.05
N GLY A 27 19.52 7.40 16.74
CA GLY A 27 20.78 8.00 17.16
C GLY A 27 21.56 7.18 18.17
N GLU A 28 20.95 6.21 18.85
CA GLU A 28 21.65 5.29 19.75
C GLU A 28 22.60 4.33 19.00
N VAL A 29 22.33 4.03 17.74
CA VAL A 29 23.06 3.03 16.94
C VAL A 29 23.73 3.59 15.69
N ALA A 30 23.32 4.79 15.22
CA ALA A 30 23.80 5.36 13.97
C ALA A 30 23.82 6.90 14.00
N GLU A 31 24.74 7.49 13.24
CA GLU A 31 24.69 8.93 12.90
C GLU A 31 23.47 9.16 11.98
N THR A 32 22.47 9.91 12.47
CA THR A 32 21.19 10.10 11.79
C THR A 32 21.09 11.50 11.21
N THR A 33 20.85 11.60 9.90
CA THR A 33 20.53 12.86 9.21
C THR A 33 19.06 12.90 8.87
N THR A 34 18.32 13.90 9.38
CA THR A 34 16.87 14.05 9.15
C THR A 34 16.59 15.05 8.03
N LEU A 35 15.78 14.63 7.07
CA LEU A 35 15.28 15.42 5.94
C LEU A 35 13.75 15.49 6.03
N LEU A 36 13.20 16.70 5.95
CA LEU A 36 11.75 16.91 5.96
C LEU A 36 11.19 17.04 4.54
N THR A 37 10.05 16.40 4.28
CA THR A 37 9.36 16.61 3.01
C THR A 37 8.58 17.94 3.04
N GLU A 38 8.51 18.61 1.90
CA GLU A 38 7.85 19.92 1.75
C GLU A 38 6.60 19.85 0.85
N ARG A 39 6.52 18.85 -0.02
CA ARG A 39 5.46 18.68 -1.03
C ARG A 39 5.32 17.21 -1.44
N ALA A 40 4.27 16.90 -2.17
CA ALA A 40 4.12 15.60 -2.83
C ALA A 40 5.27 15.35 -3.83
N GLY A 41 5.73 14.13 -3.91
CA GLY A 41 6.89 13.72 -4.72
C GLY A 41 8.26 14.03 -4.12
N HIS A 42 8.35 14.88 -3.08
CA HIS A 42 9.63 15.28 -2.48
C HIS A 42 10.34 14.11 -1.79
N ALA A 43 9.60 13.16 -1.21
CA ALA A 43 10.21 11.97 -0.61
C ALA A 43 10.92 11.10 -1.65
N THR A 44 10.45 11.05 -2.90
CA THR A 44 11.12 10.36 -4.00
C THR A 44 12.46 11.02 -4.33
N GLU A 45 12.50 12.35 -4.40
CA GLU A 45 13.71 13.12 -4.69
C GLU A 45 14.75 12.97 -3.57
N LEU A 46 14.30 13.12 -2.32
CA LEU A 46 15.15 12.93 -1.14
C LEU A 46 15.69 11.50 -1.04
N ALA A 47 14.85 10.50 -1.34
CA ALA A 47 15.28 9.11 -1.34
C ALA A 47 16.32 8.82 -2.43
N ALA A 48 16.13 9.38 -3.64
CA ALA A 48 17.10 9.23 -4.74
C ALA A 48 18.47 9.85 -4.44
N ALA A 49 18.49 10.89 -3.62
CA ALA A 49 19.71 11.58 -3.18
C ALA A 49 20.25 11.06 -1.83
N ALA A 50 19.57 10.08 -1.21
CA ALA A 50 19.96 9.59 0.10
C ALA A 50 21.31 8.87 0.07
N GLU A 51 22.14 9.21 1.03
CA GLU A 51 23.43 8.57 1.27
C GLU A 51 23.42 7.89 2.64
N GLY A 52 24.25 6.86 2.79
CA GLY A 52 24.42 6.15 4.06
C GLY A 52 24.20 4.64 3.94
N ASP A 53 24.12 4.00 5.10
CA ASP A 53 24.02 2.55 5.22
C ASP A 53 22.57 2.06 5.21
N ALA A 54 21.61 2.96 5.48
CA ALA A 54 20.17 2.69 5.44
C ALA A 54 19.34 3.98 5.27
N LEU A 55 18.13 3.82 4.75
CA LEU A 55 17.14 4.88 4.59
C LEU A 55 15.90 4.53 5.43
N VAL A 56 15.55 5.40 6.37
CA VAL A 56 14.36 5.25 7.22
C VAL A 56 13.35 6.34 6.86
N VAL A 57 12.07 5.97 6.77
CA VAL A 57 11.01 6.92 6.44
C VAL A 57 9.93 6.93 7.52
N LEU A 58 9.61 8.11 8.04
CA LEU A 58 8.52 8.38 8.96
C LEU A 58 7.39 9.08 8.22
N SER A 59 6.40 8.32 7.76
CA SER A 59 5.30 8.84 6.93
C SER A 59 4.06 7.94 6.98
N GLY A 60 3.04 8.27 6.20
CA GLY A 60 1.97 7.33 5.81
C GLY A 60 2.36 6.55 4.55
N ASP A 61 1.45 5.67 4.11
CA ASP A 61 1.68 4.75 2.99
C ASP A 61 2.07 5.45 1.67
N GLY A 62 1.50 6.64 1.39
CA GLY A 62 1.89 7.44 0.21
C GLY A 62 3.37 7.86 0.23
N GLY A 63 3.88 8.34 1.38
CA GLY A 63 5.31 8.67 1.52
C GLY A 63 6.20 7.42 1.48
N PHE A 64 5.70 6.27 1.95
CA PHE A 64 6.38 4.99 1.77
C PHE A 64 6.50 4.62 0.30
N ASN A 65 5.41 4.78 -0.47
CA ASN A 65 5.41 4.55 -1.91
C ASN A 65 6.38 5.49 -2.64
N GLU A 66 6.43 6.78 -2.26
CA GLU A 66 7.39 7.72 -2.82
C GLU A 66 8.84 7.26 -2.58
N VAL A 67 9.19 6.87 -1.33
CA VAL A 67 10.52 6.38 -0.99
C VAL A 67 10.85 5.07 -1.72
N LEU A 68 9.90 4.14 -1.81
CA LEU A 68 10.06 2.89 -2.55
C LEU A 68 10.43 3.11 -4.03
N ASN A 69 9.87 4.17 -4.63
CA ASN A 69 10.11 4.53 -6.04
C ASN A 69 11.37 5.40 -6.26
N GLY A 70 11.94 5.97 -5.19
CA GLY A 70 13.15 6.81 -5.26
C GLY A 70 14.41 6.15 -4.72
N ALA A 71 14.29 5.23 -3.78
CA ALA A 71 15.43 4.66 -3.07
C ALA A 71 16.45 3.98 -3.98
N PRO A 72 17.76 4.17 -3.73
CA PRO A 72 18.82 3.46 -4.43
C PRO A 72 18.69 1.94 -4.29
N ALA A 73 19.01 1.21 -5.36
CA ALA A 73 19.00 -0.24 -5.33
C ALA A 73 19.95 -0.79 -4.26
N GLY A 74 19.47 -1.77 -3.47
CA GLY A 74 20.27 -2.41 -2.43
C GLY A 74 20.38 -1.63 -1.12
N MET A 75 19.83 -0.41 -1.02
CA MET A 75 19.77 0.34 0.24
C MET A 75 18.70 -0.26 1.15
N PRO A 76 19.02 -0.69 2.38
CA PRO A 76 18.02 -1.18 3.33
C PRO A 76 17.04 -0.09 3.72
N LEU A 77 15.73 -0.44 3.79
CA LEU A 77 14.65 0.51 4.06
C LEU A 77 13.97 0.21 5.40
N GLY A 78 13.70 1.26 6.18
CA GLY A 78 12.89 1.21 7.39
C GLY A 78 11.60 2.04 7.21
N PHE A 79 10.43 1.47 7.52
CA PHE A 79 9.12 2.12 7.31
C PHE A 79 8.41 2.39 8.64
N LEU A 80 8.59 3.59 9.20
CA LEU A 80 8.01 3.98 10.50
C LEU A 80 6.60 4.56 10.34
N PRO A 81 5.62 4.11 11.12
CA PRO A 81 4.22 4.50 10.96
C PRO A 81 4.00 5.96 11.34
N GLY A 82 3.63 6.79 10.35
CA GLY A 82 3.27 8.20 10.51
C GLY A 82 1.88 8.54 9.99
N GLY A 83 1.21 7.58 9.35
CA GLY A 83 -0.16 7.72 8.83
C GLY A 83 -1.23 7.15 9.77
N GLY A 84 -2.49 7.37 9.42
CA GLY A 84 -3.63 6.80 10.15
C GLY A 84 -3.72 5.28 10.04
N THR A 85 -3.53 4.74 8.85
CA THR A 85 -3.62 3.29 8.58
C THR A 85 -2.26 2.61 8.64
N SER A 86 -1.24 3.16 7.95
CA SER A 86 0.13 2.64 7.88
C SER A 86 0.16 1.13 7.60
N VAL A 87 -0.41 0.76 6.44
CA VAL A 87 -0.62 -0.64 6.04
C VAL A 87 0.70 -1.38 5.97
N LEU A 88 1.70 -0.82 5.28
CA LEU A 88 3.00 -1.46 5.09
C LEU A 88 3.71 -1.73 6.42
N SER A 89 3.82 -0.74 7.32
CA SER A 89 4.48 -0.92 8.63
C SER A 89 3.81 -2.03 9.45
N ARG A 90 2.47 -2.06 9.44
CA ARG A 90 1.69 -3.10 10.14
C ARG A 90 1.88 -4.48 9.53
N ALA A 91 1.88 -4.59 8.20
CA ALA A 91 2.11 -5.85 7.49
C ALA A 91 3.54 -6.38 7.71
N LEU A 92 4.50 -5.49 7.94
CA LEU A 92 5.87 -5.84 8.32
C LEU A 92 6.00 -6.23 9.80
N GLY A 93 4.95 -6.08 10.62
CA GLY A 93 4.96 -6.42 12.05
C GLY A 93 5.54 -5.33 12.96
N LEU A 94 5.69 -4.11 12.45
CA LEU A 94 6.20 -2.99 13.24
C LEU A 94 5.13 -2.46 14.23
N PRO A 95 5.54 -1.98 15.41
CA PRO A 95 4.65 -1.31 16.35
C PRO A 95 3.95 -0.11 15.74
N ARG A 96 2.75 0.21 16.24
CA ARG A 96 2.00 1.40 15.81
C ARG A 96 2.58 2.72 16.32
N ASP A 97 3.30 2.67 17.42
CA ASP A 97 4.02 3.84 17.95
C ASP A 97 5.31 4.06 17.17
N PRO A 98 5.54 5.25 16.59
CA PRO A 98 6.72 5.52 15.77
C PRO A 98 8.05 5.34 16.52
N ALA A 99 8.12 5.71 17.80
CA ALA A 99 9.35 5.55 18.59
C ALA A 99 9.65 4.07 18.88
N ALA A 100 8.61 3.28 19.23
CA ALA A 100 8.78 1.84 19.40
C ALA A 100 9.17 1.14 18.08
N ALA A 101 8.61 1.57 16.94
CA ALA A 101 9.01 1.07 15.64
C ALA A 101 10.46 1.46 15.29
N ALA A 102 10.86 2.70 15.62
CA ALA A 102 12.24 3.16 15.42
C ALA A 102 13.24 2.37 16.25
N ARG A 103 12.90 2.01 17.49
CA ARG A 103 13.73 1.14 18.33
C ARG A 103 13.91 -0.24 17.69
N GLN A 104 12.85 -0.86 17.20
CA GLN A 104 12.94 -2.16 16.50
C GLN A 104 13.80 -2.07 15.26
N VAL A 105 13.67 -0.98 14.46
CA VAL A 105 14.51 -0.72 13.28
C VAL A 105 15.97 -0.48 13.69
N ALA A 106 16.23 0.27 14.77
CA ALA A 106 17.57 0.49 15.31
C ALA A 106 18.22 -0.84 15.75
N GLU A 107 17.50 -1.69 16.47
CA GLU A 107 17.96 -3.04 16.84
C GLU A 107 18.25 -3.91 15.59
N ALA A 108 17.40 -3.80 14.54
CA ALA A 108 17.64 -4.51 13.28
C ALA A 108 18.92 -4.02 12.58
N LEU A 109 19.16 -2.71 12.58
CA LEU A 109 20.41 -2.10 12.06
C LEU A 109 21.63 -2.59 12.82
N GLU A 110 21.60 -2.50 14.15
CA GLU A 110 22.73 -2.90 15.00
C GLU A 110 23.14 -4.37 14.80
N HIS A 111 22.14 -5.25 14.67
CA HIS A 111 22.36 -6.68 14.50
C HIS A 111 22.43 -7.15 13.04
N GLY A 112 22.35 -6.23 12.05
CA GLY A 112 22.35 -6.55 10.64
C GLY A 112 21.14 -7.37 10.17
N ARG A 113 20.02 -7.31 10.91
CA ARG A 113 18.80 -8.05 10.57
C ARG A 113 18.07 -7.36 9.44
N ARG A 114 17.75 -8.13 8.40
CA ARG A 114 17.01 -7.68 7.24
C ARG A 114 16.03 -8.75 6.81
N ARG A 115 14.89 -8.34 6.29
CA ARG A 115 13.95 -9.21 5.59
C ARG A 115 13.86 -8.77 4.15
N THR A 116 14.26 -9.64 3.23
CA THR A 116 14.13 -9.37 1.79
C THR A 116 12.68 -9.63 1.38
N ILE A 117 12.06 -8.66 0.73
CA ILE A 117 10.65 -8.74 0.30
C ILE A 117 10.51 -8.44 -1.19
N SER A 118 9.47 -9.01 -1.78
CA SER A 118 9.01 -8.66 -3.12
C SER A 118 8.20 -7.36 -3.09
N VAL A 119 8.16 -6.65 -4.20
CA VAL A 119 7.26 -5.52 -4.43
C VAL A 119 6.52 -5.71 -5.74
N GLY A 120 5.34 -5.13 -5.86
CA GLY A 120 4.65 -5.09 -7.13
C GLY A 120 5.05 -3.88 -7.95
N ARG A 121 4.87 -3.97 -9.27
CA ARG A 121 4.99 -2.86 -10.20
C ARG A 121 3.75 -2.83 -11.09
N VAL A 122 3.12 -1.68 -11.27
CA VAL A 122 2.04 -1.48 -12.23
C VAL A 122 2.40 -0.34 -13.17
N ASN A 123 2.41 -0.61 -14.48
CA ASN A 123 2.77 0.34 -15.53
C ASN A 123 4.05 1.14 -15.23
N GLY A 124 5.05 0.47 -14.64
CA GLY A 124 6.35 1.05 -14.30
C GLY A 124 6.46 1.62 -12.88
N ARG A 125 5.36 1.84 -12.15
CA ARG A 125 5.36 2.34 -10.77
C ARG A 125 5.31 1.19 -9.77
N ARG A 126 6.24 1.17 -8.81
CA ARG A 126 6.26 0.20 -7.72
C ARG A 126 5.15 0.45 -6.70
N PHE A 127 4.64 -0.64 -6.12
CA PHE A 127 3.76 -0.62 -4.97
C PHE A 127 4.18 -1.67 -3.94
N SER A 128 3.95 -1.38 -2.68
CA SER A 128 4.45 -2.21 -1.58
C SER A 128 3.45 -3.27 -1.12
N PHE A 129 2.15 -2.96 -1.06
CA PHE A 129 1.16 -3.88 -0.51
C PHE A 129 -0.03 -4.13 -1.44
N SER A 130 -0.53 -3.12 -2.16
CA SER A 130 -1.72 -3.32 -3.00
C SER A 130 -1.83 -2.35 -4.16
N ALA A 131 -2.51 -2.81 -5.22
CA ALA A 131 -2.96 -1.97 -6.32
C ALA A 131 -4.37 -2.38 -6.74
N GLY A 132 -5.15 -1.44 -7.28
CA GLY A 132 -6.53 -1.67 -7.67
C GLY A 132 -6.88 -1.00 -8.98
N LEU A 133 -7.75 -1.64 -9.77
CA LEU A 133 -8.24 -1.14 -11.04
C LEU A 133 -9.78 -1.15 -11.05
N GLY A 134 -10.38 -0.01 -11.38
CA GLY A 134 -11.82 0.21 -11.36
C GLY A 134 -12.34 0.62 -9.98
N LEU A 135 -13.26 -0.15 -9.38
CA LEU A 135 -14.01 0.21 -8.17
C LEU A 135 -13.14 0.71 -7.01
N ASP A 136 -12.05 0.03 -6.72
CA ASP A 136 -11.15 0.37 -5.61
C ASP A 136 -10.41 1.70 -5.86
N ALA A 137 -9.91 1.89 -7.08
CA ALA A 137 -9.27 3.13 -7.48
C ALA A 137 -10.25 4.31 -7.55
N GLU A 138 -11.49 4.07 -7.98
CA GLU A 138 -12.56 5.06 -7.92
C GLU A 138 -12.85 5.49 -6.48
N LEU A 139 -12.83 4.54 -5.54
CA LEU A 139 -13.01 4.84 -4.12
C LEU A 139 -11.86 5.70 -3.59
N VAL A 140 -10.61 5.39 -3.93
CA VAL A 140 -9.43 6.19 -3.56
C VAL A 140 -9.58 7.61 -4.10
N ARG A 141 -9.88 7.77 -5.39
CA ARG A 141 -10.09 9.06 -6.05
C ARG A 141 -11.16 9.91 -5.35
N ARG A 142 -12.31 9.32 -5.05
CA ARG A 142 -13.41 10.03 -4.36
C ARG A 142 -13.03 10.49 -2.96
N VAL A 143 -12.23 9.72 -2.25
CA VAL A 143 -11.75 10.13 -0.93
C VAL A 143 -10.72 11.25 -1.04
N ASP A 144 -9.86 11.23 -2.05
CA ASP A 144 -8.90 12.30 -2.31
C ASP A 144 -9.59 13.60 -2.76
N GLU A 145 -10.68 13.52 -3.55
CA GLU A 145 -11.51 14.67 -3.93
C GLU A 145 -12.21 15.36 -2.75
N LEU A 146 -12.44 14.66 -1.64
CA LEU A 146 -12.91 15.29 -0.40
C LEU A 146 -11.89 16.27 0.17
N GLY A 147 -10.67 16.23 -0.34
CA GLY A 147 -9.57 17.10 0.04
C GLY A 147 -9.02 16.80 1.43
N ARG A 148 -7.98 17.56 1.80
CA ARG A 148 -7.46 17.53 3.17
C ARG A 148 -8.39 18.35 4.06
N ARG A 149 -8.58 17.87 5.29
CA ARG A 149 -9.31 18.59 6.32
C ARG A 149 -8.61 19.92 6.64
N GLU A 150 -9.28 20.83 7.36
CA GLU A 150 -8.70 22.10 7.82
C GLU A 150 -7.40 21.92 8.61
N ASP A 151 -7.23 20.75 9.27
CA ASP A 151 -6.00 20.35 9.97
C ASP A 151 -4.92 19.78 9.04
N GLY A 152 -5.10 19.81 7.72
CA GLY A 152 -4.19 19.29 6.70
C GLY A 152 -4.20 17.77 6.56
N LYS A 153 -5.02 17.06 7.35
CA LYS A 153 -5.07 15.58 7.37
C LYS A 153 -6.00 15.03 6.29
N ARG A 154 -5.62 13.87 5.74
CA ARG A 154 -6.47 13.11 4.82
C ARG A 154 -7.75 12.64 5.53
N PRO A 155 -8.90 12.53 4.81
CA PRO A 155 -10.11 11.95 5.36
C PRO A 155 -9.85 10.55 5.95
N GLY A 156 -10.40 10.29 7.13
CA GLY A 156 -10.20 9.02 7.83
C GLY A 156 -11.14 7.91 7.35
N ASP A 157 -11.05 6.75 8.00
CA ASP A 157 -11.77 5.51 7.66
C ASP A 157 -13.28 5.67 7.48
N ILE A 158 -13.92 6.57 8.23
CA ILE A 158 -15.36 6.87 8.09
C ILE A 158 -15.68 7.46 6.71
N ALA A 159 -14.79 8.29 6.17
CA ALA A 159 -14.96 8.85 4.83
C ALA A 159 -14.85 7.75 3.75
N PHE A 160 -13.91 6.83 3.90
CA PHE A 160 -13.79 5.65 3.04
C PHE A 160 -15.07 4.79 3.06
N VAL A 161 -15.56 4.44 4.24
CA VAL A 161 -16.81 3.64 4.38
C VAL A 161 -18.01 4.36 3.75
N ARG A 162 -18.17 5.66 4.00
CA ARG A 162 -19.26 6.45 3.40
C ARG A 162 -19.15 6.52 1.87
N SER A 163 -17.94 6.74 1.34
CA SER A 163 -17.69 6.79 -0.10
C SER A 163 -17.95 5.42 -0.74
N ALA A 164 -17.53 4.33 -0.11
CA ALA A 164 -17.81 2.98 -0.57
C ALA A 164 -19.31 2.67 -0.61
N LEU A 165 -20.04 3.00 0.46
CA LEU A 165 -21.51 2.82 0.50
C LEU A 165 -22.22 3.65 -0.56
N ARG A 166 -21.78 4.91 -0.78
CA ARG A 166 -22.34 5.76 -1.82
C ARG A 166 -22.06 5.19 -3.21
N LEU A 167 -20.82 4.74 -3.47
CA LEU A 167 -20.43 4.15 -4.74
C LEU A 167 -21.26 2.88 -5.05
N VAL A 168 -21.44 2.00 -4.07
CA VAL A 168 -22.30 0.81 -4.20
C VAL A 168 -23.75 1.20 -4.45
N ALA A 169 -24.27 2.24 -3.77
CA ALA A 169 -25.65 2.70 -3.96
C ALA A 169 -25.87 3.32 -5.35
N GLU A 170 -24.94 4.13 -5.86
CA GLU A 170 -24.99 4.75 -7.20
C GLU A 170 -25.04 3.69 -8.30
N HIS A 171 -24.30 2.60 -8.14
CA HIS A 171 -24.34 1.44 -9.05
C HIS A 171 -25.46 0.46 -8.74
N HIS A 172 -26.39 0.78 -7.83
CA HIS A 172 -27.49 -0.12 -7.38
C HIS A 172 -27.00 -1.50 -6.96
N GLY A 173 -25.77 -1.57 -6.41
CA GLY A 173 -25.10 -2.83 -6.04
C GLY A 173 -24.78 -3.74 -7.21
N ARG A 174 -24.64 -3.19 -8.42
CA ARG A 174 -24.35 -3.94 -9.66
C ARG A 174 -23.09 -3.40 -10.31
N PHE A 175 -22.13 -4.29 -10.52
CA PHE A 175 -20.92 -4.00 -11.30
C PHE A 175 -20.79 -5.11 -12.34
N GLU A 176 -20.86 -4.73 -13.59
CA GLU A 176 -20.74 -5.64 -14.74
C GLU A 176 -19.27 -5.75 -15.17
N PRO A 177 -18.89 -6.80 -15.91
CA PRO A 177 -17.50 -6.99 -16.31
C PRO A 177 -17.07 -5.93 -17.34
N GLU A 178 -16.10 -5.10 -16.96
CA GLU A 178 -15.48 -4.07 -17.78
C GLU A 178 -13.97 -4.32 -17.98
N LEU A 179 -13.45 -5.41 -17.41
CA LEU A 179 -12.05 -5.81 -17.49
C LEU A 179 -11.93 -7.19 -18.15
N GLU A 180 -10.86 -7.37 -18.92
CA GLU A 180 -10.40 -8.67 -19.37
C GLU A 180 -9.03 -8.97 -18.74
N VAL A 181 -9.00 -9.95 -17.83
CA VAL A 181 -7.75 -10.46 -17.28
C VAL A 181 -7.22 -11.52 -18.23
N ARG A 182 -6.09 -11.25 -18.86
CA ARG A 182 -5.54 -12.08 -19.94
C ARG A 182 -5.33 -13.52 -19.49
N GLY A 183 -5.95 -14.45 -20.22
CA GLY A 183 -5.86 -15.88 -19.93
C GLY A 183 -6.69 -16.39 -18.74
N LEU A 184 -7.39 -15.50 -18.02
CA LEU A 184 -8.17 -15.86 -16.83
C LEU A 184 -9.66 -15.56 -16.96
N GLY A 185 -10.05 -14.52 -17.70
CA GLY A 185 -11.45 -14.18 -17.93
C GLY A 185 -11.80 -12.72 -17.68
N ARG A 186 -13.12 -12.45 -17.64
CA ARG A 186 -13.62 -11.09 -17.47
C ARG A 186 -14.00 -10.79 -16.03
N ALA A 187 -13.80 -9.55 -15.62
CA ALA A 187 -14.08 -9.09 -14.26
C ALA A 187 -14.69 -7.68 -14.24
N ALA A 188 -15.37 -7.35 -13.16
CA ALA A 188 -15.96 -6.03 -12.93
C ALA A 188 -14.93 -5.01 -12.43
N PHE A 189 -13.98 -5.45 -11.62
CA PHE A 189 -12.83 -4.70 -11.12
C PHE A 189 -11.74 -5.68 -10.69
N ALA A 190 -10.54 -5.17 -10.43
CA ALA A 190 -9.42 -6.00 -10.00
C ALA A 190 -8.72 -5.41 -8.78
N LEU A 191 -8.38 -6.27 -7.82
CA LEU A 191 -7.55 -5.97 -6.66
C LEU A 191 -6.32 -6.88 -6.74
N VAL A 192 -5.13 -6.26 -6.74
CA VAL A 192 -3.85 -6.96 -6.80
C VAL A 192 -3.13 -6.76 -5.48
N ALA A 193 -2.79 -7.85 -4.81
CA ALA A 193 -2.16 -7.86 -3.51
C ALA A 193 -0.72 -8.36 -3.60
N ASN A 194 0.21 -7.69 -2.94
CA ASN A 194 1.57 -8.14 -2.70
C ASN A 194 1.73 -8.77 -1.31
N THR A 195 0.77 -8.54 -0.43
CA THR A 195 0.70 -9.13 0.92
C THR A 195 -0.74 -9.16 1.42
N ASP A 196 -0.96 -9.90 2.52
CA ASP A 196 -2.20 -9.89 3.30
C ASP A 196 -1.93 -9.32 4.70
N PRO A 197 -2.79 -8.44 5.22
CA PRO A 197 -4.04 -7.89 4.65
C PRO A 197 -3.83 -6.89 3.52
N TYR A 198 -4.82 -6.81 2.61
CA TYR A 198 -4.85 -5.85 1.51
C TYR A 198 -4.84 -4.39 2.01
N THR A 199 -5.60 -4.12 3.04
CA THR A 199 -5.66 -2.84 3.76
C THR A 199 -6.31 -3.03 5.13
N TYR A 200 -6.63 -1.95 5.83
CA TYR A 200 -7.35 -1.98 7.10
C TYR A 200 -8.49 -0.96 7.11
N ALA A 201 -9.63 -1.36 7.67
CA ALA A 201 -10.70 -0.45 8.07
C ALA A 201 -10.60 -0.23 9.58
N GLY A 202 -9.86 0.80 9.99
CA GLY A 202 -9.50 1.03 11.38
C GLY A 202 -8.61 -0.10 11.96
N ALA A 203 -9.16 -0.88 12.87
CA ALA A 203 -8.49 -2.04 13.44
C ALA A 203 -8.74 -3.34 12.65
N ILE A 204 -9.76 -3.37 11.81
CA ILE A 204 -10.21 -4.57 11.10
C ILE A 204 -9.36 -4.79 9.85
N PRO A 205 -8.66 -5.93 9.70
CA PRO A 205 -7.96 -6.26 8.48
C PRO A 205 -8.96 -6.59 7.35
N ILE A 206 -8.60 -6.22 6.15
CA ILE A 206 -9.35 -6.50 4.92
C ILE A 206 -8.57 -7.54 4.11
N HIS A 207 -9.13 -8.73 4.02
CA HIS A 207 -8.51 -9.88 3.36
C HIS A 207 -9.05 -10.03 1.94
N VAL A 208 -8.25 -9.72 0.95
CA VAL A 208 -8.59 -9.90 -0.46
C VAL A 208 -7.97 -11.19 -0.98
N ALA A 209 -6.70 -11.39 -0.67
CA ALA A 209 -5.92 -12.54 -1.06
C ALA A 209 -5.17 -13.10 0.17
N PRO A 210 -5.82 -13.97 0.97
CA PRO A 210 -5.28 -14.42 2.26
C PRO A 210 -3.96 -15.20 2.18
N ASN A 211 -3.59 -15.68 0.99
CA ASN A 211 -2.33 -16.38 0.73
C ASN A 211 -1.19 -15.46 0.31
N ALA A 212 -1.46 -14.20 -0.02
CA ALA A 212 -0.44 -13.24 -0.43
C ALA A 212 0.62 -13.05 0.67
N ARG A 213 1.88 -13.09 0.30
CA ARG A 213 3.04 -12.94 1.18
C ARG A 213 4.12 -12.15 0.49
N PHE A 214 4.84 -11.33 1.22
CA PHE A 214 5.96 -10.54 0.70
C PHE A 214 7.08 -11.36 0.04
N GLU A 215 7.18 -12.64 0.32
CA GLU A 215 8.19 -13.52 -0.26
C GLU A 215 7.77 -14.15 -1.60
N LEU A 216 6.50 -13.96 -1.99
CA LEU A 216 5.90 -14.53 -3.20
C LEU A 216 5.75 -13.47 -4.29
N GLY A 217 5.11 -13.86 -5.39
CA GLY A 217 4.62 -12.97 -6.43
C GLY A 217 3.28 -12.32 -6.06
N LEU A 218 2.58 -11.82 -7.06
CA LEU A 218 1.33 -11.08 -6.87
C LEU A 218 0.13 -12.02 -6.80
N ASP A 219 -0.85 -11.64 -6.00
CA ASP A 219 -2.15 -12.29 -5.94
C ASP A 219 -3.23 -11.39 -6.54
N LEU A 220 -4.12 -11.99 -7.33
CA LEU A 220 -5.26 -11.31 -7.96
C LEU A 220 -6.57 -11.76 -7.33
N PHE A 221 -7.43 -10.79 -7.06
CA PHE A 221 -8.84 -10.97 -6.73
C PHE A 221 -9.68 -10.08 -7.64
N ALA A 222 -10.42 -10.68 -8.57
CA ALA A 222 -11.19 -9.94 -9.55
C ALA A 222 -12.58 -10.58 -9.72
N PRO A 223 -13.64 -10.04 -9.04
CA PRO A 223 -14.99 -10.55 -9.19
C PRO A 223 -15.48 -10.42 -10.63
N GLU A 224 -15.97 -11.51 -11.22
CA GLU A 224 -16.54 -11.51 -12.58
C GLU A 224 -17.64 -10.46 -12.70
N ARG A 225 -18.50 -10.39 -11.71
CA ARG A 225 -19.54 -9.38 -11.55
C ARG A 225 -19.98 -9.26 -10.10
N VAL A 226 -20.46 -8.11 -9.71
CA VAL A 226 -21.09 -7.92 -8.39
C VAL A 226 -22.57 -7.66 -8.55
N ARG A 227 -23.37 -8.34 -7.74
CA ARG A 227 -24.82 -8.16 -7.62
C ARG A 227 -25.21 -8.16 -6.15
N ALA A 228 -26.34 -7.56 -5.81
CA ALA A 228 -26.82 -7.53 -4.44
C ALA A 228 -26.85 -8.95 -3.79
N ALA A 229 -27.19 -9.99 -4.56
CA ALA A 229 -27.19 -11.37 -4.08
C ALA A 229 -25.79 -11.96 -3.79
N THR A 230 -24.73 -11.46 -4.45
CA THR A 230 -23.34 -11.95 -4.25
C THR A 230 -22.58 -11.13 -3.20
N LEU A 231 -23.04 -9.91 -2.93
CA LEU A 231 -22.37 -8.98 -2.03
C LEU A 231 -22.12 -9.53 -0.61
N PRO A 232 -23.08 -10.21 0.06
CA PRO A 232 -22.82 -10.76 1.41
C PRO A 232 -21.67 -11.78 1.44
N ARG A 233 -21.54 -12.60 0.37
CA ARG A 233 -20.48 -13.58 0.25
C ARG A 233 -19.12 -12.93 0.04
N LEU A 234 -19.04 -11.89 -0.80
CA LEU A 234 -17.83 -11.12 -1.03
C LEU A 234 -17.40 -10.40 0.24
N LEU A 235 -18.32 -9.75 0.94
CA LEU A 235 -18.04 -9.08 2.22
C LEU A 235 -17.56 -10.08 3.28
N ARG A 236 -18.20 -11.26 3.38
CA ARG A 236 -17.71 -12.30 4.29
C ARG A 236 -16.28 -12.70 3.96
N HIS A 237 -15.95 -12.93 2.68
CA HIS A 237 -14.58 -13.25 2.28
C HIS A 237 -13.60 -12.15 2.69
N ILE A 238 -13.90 -10.90 2.36
CA ILE A 238 -13.07 -9.73 2.64
C ILE A 238 -12.79 -9.56 4.16
N VAL A 239 -13.80 -9.88 5.01
CA VAL A 239 -13.64 -9.73 6.47
C VAL A 239 -12.94 -10.94 7.10
N THR A 240 -13.16 -12.14 6.57
CA THR A 240 -12.71 -13.38 7.24
C THR A 240 -11.55 -14.09 6.56
N GLY A 241 -11.21 -13.72 5.32
CA GLY A 241 -10.22 -14.47 4.52
C GLY A 241 -10.62 -15.92 4.26
N SER A 242 -11.93 -16.25 4.31
CA SER A 242 -12.43 -17.62 4.43
C SER A 242 -12.27 -18.52 3.18
N HIS A 243 -11.85 -17.97 2.05
CA HIS A 243 -11.68 -18.70 0.80
C HIS A 243 -10.33 -18.36 0.17
N PRO A 244 -9.25 -19.09 0.44
CA PRO A 244 -7.92 -18.79 -0.09
C PRO A 244 -7.82 -18.67 -1.61
N GLY A 245 -8.62 -19.47 -2.36
CA GLY A 245 -8.75 -19.38 -3.83
C GLY A 245 -9.84 -18.42 -4.31
N GLY A 246 -10.37 -17.55 -3.44
CA GLY A 246 -11.50 -16.70 -3.72
C GLY A 246 -12.87 -17.44 -3.70
N PRO A 247 -13.97 -16.71 -3.47
CA PRO A 247 -15.31 -17.29 -3.56
C PRO A 247 -15.69 -17.57 -5.03
N PRO A 248 -16.66 -18.45 -5.32
CA PRO A 248 -17.18 -18.68 -6.68
C PRO A 248 -17.59 -17.40 -7.39
N GLY A 249 -17.25 -17.26 -8.68
CA GLY A 249 -17.48 -16.06 -9.49
C GLY A 249 -16.43 -14.97 -9.27
N VAL A 250 -15.24 -15.37 -8.86
CA VAL A 250 -14.07 -14.52 -8.75
C VAL A 250 -12.96 -15.12 -9.60
N VAL A 251 -12.44 -14.34 -10.53
CA VAL A 251 -11.17 -14.62 -11.22
C VAL A 251 -10.06 -14.37 -10.22
N HIS A 252 -9.16 -15.32 -10.06
CA HIS A 252 -8.02 -15.20 -9.12
C HIS A 252 -6.73 -15.75 -9.71
N ALA A 253 -5.62 -15.22 -9.25
CA ALA A 253 -4.29 -15.77 -9.43
C ALA A 253 -3.56 -15.71 -8.10
N HIS A 254 -2.63 -16.62 -7.88
CA HIS A 254 -1.78 -16.70 -6.70
C HIS A 254 -0.33 -16.86 -7.15
N ASP A 255 0.56 -16.13 -6.46
CA ASP A 255 2.00 -16.20 -6.71
C ASP A 255 2.39 -15.91 -8.17
N ALA A 256 1.70 -14.95 -8.80
CA ALA A 256 1.90 -14.61 -10.21
C ALA A 256 3.06 -13.64 -10.39
N ASP A 257 3.91 -13.90 -11.39
CA ASP A 257 4.97 -12.97 -11.79
C ASP A 257 4.43 -11.82 -12.62
N ARG A 258 3.33 -12.05 -13.38
CA ARG A 258 2.75 -11.07 -14.27
C ARG A 258 1.24 -11.25 -14.41
N ILE A 259 0.50 -10.14 -14.37
CA ILE A 259 -0.93 -10.07 -14.58
C ILE A 259 -1.18 -8.93 -15.59
N GLU A 260 -1.84 -9.24 -16.69
CA GLU A 260 -2.20 -8.25 -17.71
C GLU A 260 -3.72 -8.07 -17.75
N ILE A 261 -4.16 -6.81 -17.70
CA ILE A 261 -5.57 -6.44 -17.71
C ILE A 261 -5.82 -5.41 -18.79
N ALA A 262 -6.81 -5.67 -19.65
CA ALA A 262 -7.35 -4.71 -20.61
C ALA A 262 -8.71 -4.22 -20.13
N CYS A 263 -9.02 -2.93 -20.33
CA CYS A 263 -10.27 -2.30 -19.95
C CYS A 263 -11.11 -2.03 -21.21
N ASP A 264 -12.43 -2.21 -21.13
CA ASP A 264 -13.36 -1.86 -22.23
C ASP A 264 -13.43 -0.34 -22.46
N ARG A 265 -13.07 0.44 -21.47
CA ARG A 265 -12.95 1.91 -21.46
C ARG A 265 -11.87 2.32 -20.46
N PRO A 266 -11.36 3.57 -20.50
CA PRO A 266 -10.45 4.05 -19.46
C PRO A 266 -11.07 3.89 -18.07
N LEU A 267 -10.34 3.25 -17.13
CA LEU A 267 -10.73 3.02 -15.75
C LEU A 267 -9.66 3.51 -14.80
N PRO A 268 -10.04 4.01 -13.61
CA PRO A 268 -9.09 4.48 -12.63
C PRO A 268 -8.21 3.35 -12.11
N LEU A 269 -6.92 3.66 -11.92
CA LEU A 269 -5.89 2.80 -11.36
C LEU A 269 -5.35 3.44 -10.08
N GLN A 270 -5.11 2.63 -9.05
CA GLN A 270 -4.43 3.05 -7.83
C GLN A 270 -3.27 2.11 -7.47
N ALA A 271 -2.28 2.62 -6.73
CA ALA A 271 -1.24 1.82 -6.09
C ALA A 271 -0.95 2.39 -4.69
N ASP A 272 -0.94 1.51 -3.67
CA ASP A 272 -0.76 1.86 -2.26
C ASP A 272 -1.67 3.01 -1.77
N GLY A 273 -2.88 3.11 -2.36
CA GLY A 273 -3.85 4.15 -2.04
C GLY A 273 -3.58 5.50 -2.70
N GLU A 274 -2.75 5.57 -3.72
CA GLU A 274 -2.50 6.76 -4.55
C GLU A 274 -3.18 6.61 -5.92
N ASP A 275 -3.99 7.60 -6.35
CA ASP A 275 -4.61 7.61 -7.69
C ASP A 275 -3.53 7.82 -8.76
N LEU A 276 -3.48 6.91 -9.73
CA LEU A 276 -2.55 6.96 -10.86
C LEU A 276 -3.20 7.40 -12.17
N GLY A 277 -4.45 7.87 -12.11
CA GLY A 277 -5.23 8.27 -13.28
C GLY A 277 -5.94 7.10 -13.96
N ASP A 278 -6.52 7.38 -15.13
CA ASP A 278 -7.27 6.40 -15.91
C ASP A 278 -6.35 5.67 -16.91
N VAL A 279 -6.57 4.37 -17.05
CA VAL A 279 -5.82 3.52 -17.96
C VAL A 279 -6.75 2.60 -18.77
N GLU A 280 -6.36 2.28 -19.99
CA GLU A 280 -7.00 1.25 -20.82
C GLU A 280 -6.32 -0.12 -20.65
N HIS A 281 -5.07 -0.11 -20.19
CA HIS A 281 -4.28 -1.32 -19.95
C HIS A 281 -3.50 -1.19 -18.65
N ALA A 282 -3.50 -2.24 -17.84
CA ALA A 282 -2.66 -2.35 -16.64
C ALA A 282 -1.82 -3.63 -16.70
N VAL A 283 -0.52 -3.47 -16.55
CA VAL A 283 0.43 -4.58 -16.46
C VAL A 283 1.04 -4.58 -15.07
N PHE A 284 0.70 -5.60 -14.31
CA PHE A 284 1.24 -5.82 -12.96
C PHE A 284 2.37 -6.85 -13.05
N GLU A 285 3.48 -6.57 -12.41
CA GLU A 285 4.67 -7.42 -12.40
C GLU A 285 5.19 -7.56 -10.97
N ALA A 286 5.60 -8.77 -10.58
CA ALA A 286 6.25 -9.02 -9.31
C ALA A 286 7.75 -8.80 -9.46
N GLU A 287 8.31 -7.90 -8.66
CA GLU A 287 9.76 -7.78 -8.47
C GLU A 287 10.14 -8.59 -7.23
N ARG A 288 10.48 -9.88 -7.46
CA ARG A 288 10.77 -10.80 -6.34
C ARG A 288 12.07 -10.43 -5.65
N GLY A 289 12.02 -10.40 -4.31
CA GLY A 289 13.19 -10.10 -3.49
C GLY A 289 13.83 -8.76 -3.82
N ALA A 290 13.03 -7.76 -4.14
CA ALA A 290 13.48 -6.48 -4.70
C ALA A 290 14.08 -5.52 -3.69
N ILE A 291 13.67 -5.60 -2.42
CA ILE A 291 14.14 -4.70 -1.37
C ILE A 291 14.41 -5.43 -0.05
N ASP A 292 15.39 -4.93 0.69
CA ASP A 292 15.66 -5.32 2.07
C ASP A 292 14.97 -4.35 3.01
N VAL A 293 14.17 -4.86 3.95
CA VAL A 293 13.50 -4.06 4.98
C VAL A 293 14.07 -4.37 6.37
N LEU A 294 14.17 -3.35 7.19
CA LEU A 294 14.64 -3.40 8.58
C LEU A 294 13.47 -3.70 9.51
N VAL A 295 13.44 -4.90 10.11
CA VAL A 295 12.36 -5.37 10.99
C VAL A 295 12.88 -6.23 12.14
#